data_f11d1d415fc97c1f09e8d1516ada9432
#
_entry.id   f11d1d415fc97c1f09e8d1516ada9432
#
_cell.length_a   1.000
_cell.length_b   1.000
_cell.length_c   1.000
_cell.angle_alpha   90.00
_cell.angle_beta   90.00
_cell.angle_gamma   90.00
#
_symmetry.space_group_name_H-M   'P 1'
#
loop_
_entity.id
_entity.type
_entity.pdbx_description
1 polymer ?
#
loop_
_entity_poly.entity_id
_entity_poly.type
_entity_poly.pdbx_seq_one_letter_code
_entity_poly.pdbx_strand_id
1 'polypeptide(L)'
;MYHAIIFTGLDVGPRNYFRPLGAYRIRTELEAQGYSVKVIDYFHNLTQEHIEQALKKYVGKHTLWVGFSTTFFNTSELLAKRTPFFTKLRKKYNVPFIIGGAKSLVEFVPWADIFITGYADDATVAVTNYLANKGPTPIWKDYKSKKIIDSNHQYDKKDLSNIGVIWKPEDGITAQQALPMEIARGCIFNCAFCNFPLNNKTKFDYVRIKEDMYNEFMRNYEQFGTTSYSFMDDTYNDSMAKLELMHDIITSLPFKIKFDTYIKPELLVRWPEQIDLLVETGLRGASLGVESLNKKARQAVQKGANAEKVLDAITDMKSKNNGQVKIQCNFIVGLPYEDESSIWETHTKIIEHESIDWWTWYPLLIHSKEHHEYHSPIDREPEKYGYEVASTPQLIKNNSWSSNTWNTMWRNDYMNSLQAGKLSSKLRNIDRPLLKVGGWSCGSYESLGVDIDEHCTKFDGMEKDLPVNDMIVNKNKIINDYIQSEIV
;
A
#
# COMPACT_ATOMS: atom_id res chain seq x y z
N MET A 1 22.06 -18.84 11.04
CA MET A 1 20.94 -18.84 11.98
C MET A 1 20.49 -17.42 12.23
N TYR A 2 19.21 -17.13 12.19
CA TYR A 2 18.65 -15.78 12.23
C TYR A 2 18.05 -15.45 13.59
N HIS A 3 18.18 -14.19 14.02
CA HIS A 3 17.53 -13.66 15.22
C HIS A 3 16.02 -13.46 15.02
N ALA A 4 15.62 -13.10 13.80
CA ALA A 4 14.22 -12.93 13.45
C ALA A 4 13.92 -13.54 12.07
N ILE A 5 12.70 -14.07 11.90
CA ILE A 5 12.19 -14.57 10.63
C ILE A 5 10.87 -13.86 10.38
N ILE A 6 10.71 -13.21 9.22
CA ILE A 6 9.52 -12.43 8.90
C ILE A 6 8.88 -13.00 7.63
N PHE A 7 7.67 -13.50 7.76
CA PHE A 7 6.83 -13.85 6.62
C PHE A 7 6.09 -12.61 6.11
N THR A 8 6.10 -12.43 4.79
CA THR A 8 5.41 -11.33 4.12
C THR A 8 4.85 -11.79 2.77
N GLY A 9 4.05 -10.96 2.15
CA GLY A 9 3.51 -11.21 0.81
C GLY A 9 2.37 -10.26 0.51
N LEU A 10 2.07 -10.13 -0.77
CA LEU A 10 1.02 -9.28 -1.29
C LEU A 10 0.15 -10.09 -2.24
N ASP A 11 -1.13 -10.26 -1.89
CA ASP A 11 -2.12 -10.93 -2.74
C ASP A 11 -2.93 -9.90 -3.53
N VAL A 12 -2.44 -9.56 -4.70
CA VAL A 12 -3.06 -8.56 -5.60
C VAL A 12 -3.65 -9.18 -6.88
N GLY A 13 -3.92 -10.46 -6.83
CA GLY A 13 -4.46 -11.20 -7.97
C GLY A 13 -3.40 -11.65 -8.97
N PRO A 14 -3.81 -12.42 -10.00
CA PRO A 14 -2.88 -13.14 -10.85
C PRO A 14 -2.04 -12.27 -11.78
N ARG A 15 -2.52 -11.07 -12.12
CA ARG A 15 -1.87 -10.16 -13.09
C ARG A 15 -1.00 -9.09 -12.44
N ASN A 16 -1.06 -8.93 -11.12
CA ASN A 16 -0.31 -7.92 -10.41
C ASN A 16 0.86 -8.54 -9.67
N TYR A 17 1.99 -7.84 -9.69
CA TYR A 17 3.21 -8.29 -9.06
C TYR A 17 3.89 -7.12 -8.36
N PHE A 18 3.76 -7.08 -7.05
CA PHE A 18 4.36 -6.07 -6.18
C PHE A 18 5.04 -6.75 -5.00
N ARG A 19 6.03 -6.08 -4.43
CA ARG A 19 6.62 -6.51 -3.17
C ARG A 19 6.14 -5.62 -2.02
N PRO A 20 5.79 -6.21 -0.88
CA PRO A 20 5.47 -5.42 0.31
C PRO A 20 6.74 -4.84 0.91
N LEU A 21 6.78 -3.51 1.11
CA LEU A 21 7.96 -2.81 1.63
C LEU A 21 8.23 -3.11 3.12
N GLY A 22 7.17 -3.22 3.93
CA GLY A 22 7.26 -3.18 5.40
C GLY A 22 8.19 -4.21 6.02
N ALA A 23 8.15 -5.48 5.59
CA ALA A 23 9.01 -6.53 6.15
C ALA A 23 10.50 -6.30 5.83
N TYR A 24 10.79 -5.83 4.64
CA TYR A 24 12.17 -5.53 4.22
C TYR A 24 12.71 -4.28 4.92
N ARG A 25 11.83 -3.30 5.17
CA ARG A 25 12.18 -2.14 5.98
C ARG A 25 12.53 -2.55 7.42
N ILE A 26 11.72 -3.39 8.05
CA ILE A 26 12.00 -3.92 9.39
C ILE A 26 13.30 -4.73 9.41
N ARG A 27 13.57 -5.54 8.39
CA ARG A 27 14.86 -6.22 8.27
C ARG A 27 16.02 -5.24 8.26
N THR A 28 15.96 -4.22 7.41
CA THR A 28 17.02 -3.21 7.30
C THR A 28 17.28 -2.53 8.63
N GLU A 29 16.22 -2.16 9.36
CA GLU A 29 16.34 -1.52 10.67
C GLU A 29 16.98 -2.45 11.71
N LEU A 30 16.56 -3.69 11.80
CA LEU A 30 17.10 -4.65 12.75
C LEU A 30 18.55 -5.01 12.44
N GLU A 31 18.91 -5.12 11.17
CA GLU A 31 20.29 -5.40 10.76
C GLU A 31 21.22 -4.23 11.06
N ALA A 32 20.75 -3.00 10.98
CA ALA A 32 21.50 -1.83 11.44
C ALA A 32 21.79 -1.88 12.96
N GLN A 33 20.96 -2.60 13.74
CA GLN A 33 21.17 -2.87 15.17
C GLN A 33 21.99 -4.14 15.44
N GLY A 34 22.53 -4.79 14.40
CA GLY A 34 23.36 -6.00 14.51
C GLY A 34 22.58 -7.31 14.65
N TYR A 35 21.27 -7.32 14.37
CA TYR A 35 20.47 -8.53 14.31
C TYR A 35 20.46 -9.12 12.90
N SER A 36 20.54 -10.44 12.78
CA SER A 36 20.34 -11.12 11.50
C SER A 36 18.86 -11.45 11.29
N VAL A 37 18.33 -11.09 10.13
CA VAL A 37 16.90 -11.25 9.82
C VAL A 37 16.70 -11.97 8.48
N LYS A 38 15.82 -12.95 8.44
CA LYS A 38 15.36 -13.59 7.21
C LYS A 38 13.95 -13.11 6.88
N VAL A 39 13.76 -12.53 5.71
CA VAL A 39 12.43 -12.28 5.14
C VAL A 39 12.08 -13.43 4.21
N ILE A 40 10.86 -13.94 4.34
CA ILE A 40 10.27 -14.99 3.49
C ILE A 40 9.03 -14.38 2.84
N ASP A 41 9.14 -14.14 1.54
CA ASP A 41 8.10 -13.48 0.74
C ASP A 41 7.09 -14.49 0.17
N TYR A 42 6.10 -13.97 -0.56
CA TYR A 42 5.05 -14.73 -1.24
C TYR A 42 4.24 -15.65 -0.33
N PHE A 43 3.99 -15.24 0.90
CA PHE A 43 3.32 -16.06 1.92
C PHE A 43 1.98 -16.65 1.46
N HIS A 44 1.24 -15.94 0.61
CA HIS A 44 -0.03 -16.42 0.06
C HIS A 44 0.12 -17.61 -0.91
N ASN A 45 1.32 -17.82 -1.46
CA ASN A 45 1.64 -18.98 -2.30
C ASN A 45 2.23 -20.15 -1.49
N LEU A 46 2.53 -19.95 -0.19
CA LEU A 46 3.13 -20.99 0.63
C LEU A 46 2.10 -21.99 1.16
N THR A 47 2.37 -23.27 0.95
CA THR A 47 1.65 -24.36 1.62
C THR A 47 2.05 -24.43 3.09
N GLN A 48 1.31 -25.21 3.89
CA GLN A 48 1.72 -25.48 5.27
C GLN A 48 3.07 -26.21 5.33
N GLU A 49 3.34 -27.08 4.38
CA GLU A 49 4.62 -27.78 4.27
C GLU A 49 5.77 -26.80 4.00
N HIS A 50 5.61 -25.86 3.05
CA HIS A 50 6.61 -24.82 2.79
C HIS A 50 6.90 -24.00 4.05
N ILE A 51 5.88 -23.64 4.82
CA ILE A 51 6.06 -22.90 6.09
C ILE A 51 6.82 -23.75 7.12
N GLU A 52 6.50 -25.04 7.25
CA GLU A 52 7.23 -25.94 8.14
C GLU A 52 8.70 -26.13 7.71
N GLN A 53 8.96 -26.28 6.41
CA GLN A 53 10.32 -26.38 5.86
C GLN A 53 11.12 -25.10 6.13
N ALA A 54 10.54 -23.94 5.86
CA ALA A 54 11.17 -22.65 6.13
C ALA A 54 11.51 -22.48 7.61
N LEU A 55 10.60 -22.80 8.51
CA LEU A 55 10.86 -22.71 9.95
C LEU A 55 11.90 -23.74 10.39
N LYS A 56 11.90 -24.96 9.84
CA LYS A 56 12.93 -25.96 10.11
C LYS A 56 14.32 -25.52 9.63
N LYS A 57 14.39 -24.85 8.48
CA LYS A 57 15.64 -24.37 7.87
C LYS A 57 16.23 -23.17 8.65
N TYR A 58 15.41 -22.23 9.11
CA TYR A 58 15.85 -20.95 9.59
C TYR A 58 15.75 -20.72 11.09
N VAL A 59 14.81 -21.37 11.80
CA VAL A 59 14.68 -21.25 13.26
C VAL A 59 15.78 -22.06 13.94
N GLY A 60 16.48 -21.41 14.87
CA GLY A 60 17.54 -22.03 15.65
C GLY A 60 17.60 -21.48 17.08
N LYS A 61 18.61 -21.90 17.84
CA LYS A 61 18.78 -21.50 19.26
C LYS A 61 18.92 -19.99 19.51
N HIS A 62 19.28 -19.23 18.48
CA HIS A 62 19.43 -17.77 18.57
C HIS A 62 18.19 -17.02 18.06
N THR A 63 17.18 -17.73 17.56
CA THR A 63 15.96 -17.09 17.06
C THR A 63 15.15 -16.56 18.22
N LEU A 64 14.93 -15.24 18.21
CA LEU A 64 14.21 -14.51 19.24
C LEU A 64 12.70 -14.50 18.98
N TRP A 65 12.30 -14.44 17.69
CA TRP A 65 10.89 -14.42 17.29
C TRP A 65 10.67 -14.76 15.81
N VAL A 66 9.42 -15.13 15.51
CA VAL A 66 8.90 -15.29 14.15
C VAL A 66 7.78 -14.28 13.93
N GLY A 67 7.85 -13.50 12.86
CA GLY A 67 6.91 -12.42 12.54
C GLY A 67 6.12 -12.65 11.26
N PHE A 68 4.96 -11.98 11.19
CA PHE A 68 4.10 -11.94 10.01
C PHE A 68 3.74 -10.48 9.73
N SER A 69 4.19 -9.95 8.59
CA SER A 69 3.84 -8.62 8.11
C SER A 69 2.56 -8.72 7.30
N THR A 70 1.44 -8.31 7.90
CA THR A 70 0.10 -8.70 7.43
C THR A 70 -0.69 -7.59 6.76
N THR A 71 -0.11 -6.42 6.52
CA THR A 71 -0.80 -5.27 5.91
C THR A 71 -1.55 -5.65 4.63
N PHE A 72 -0.99 -6.55 3.83
CA PHE A 72 -1.56 -6.99 2.56
C PHE A 72 -1.99 -8.47 2.57
N PHE A 73 -2.11 -9.11 3.72
CA PHE A 73 -2.57 -10.50 3.80
C PHE A 73 -4.09 -10.59 3.77
N ASN A 74 -4.61 -11.59 3.10
CA ASN A 74 -5.93 -12.10 3.42
C ASN A 74 -5.86 -12.89 4.74
N THR A 75 -5.92 -12.18 5.85
CA THR A 75 -5.68 -12.75 7.19
C THR A 75 -6.70 -13.80 7.60
N SER A 76 -7.93 -13.70 7.12
CA SER A 76 -8.97 -14.71 7.35
C SER A 76 -8.56 -16.06 6.79
N GLU A 77 -8.12 -16.10 5.52
CA GLU A 77 -7.74 -17.33 4.85
C GLU A 77 -6.37 -17.84 5.28
N LEU A 78 -5.39 -16.96 5.37
CA LEU A 78 -3.98 -17.32 5.55
C LEU A 78 -3.61 -17.59 7.01
N LEU A 79 -4.23 -16.87 7.94
CA LEU A 79 -3.86 -16.95 9.35
C LEU A 79 -4.98 -17.52 10.22
N ALA A 80 -6.19 -16.95 10.18
CA ALA A 80 -7.28 -17.36 11.07
C ALA A 80 -7.75 -18.79 10.82
N LYS A 81 -8.01 -19.15 9.57
CA LYS A 81 -8.40 -20.53 9.21
C LYS A 81 -7.32 -21.58 9.48
N ARG A 82 -6.06 -21.18 9.53
CA ARG A 82 -4.92 -22.04 9.82
C ARG A 82 -4.52 -22.04 11.30
N THR A 83 -5.37 -21.56 12.20
CA THR A 83 -5.10 -21.46 13.64
C THR A 83 -4.56 -22.77 14.26
N PRO A 84 -5.11 -23.98 14.03
CA PRO A 84 -4.56 -25.20 14.59
C PRO A 84 -3.12 -25.47 14.17
N PHE A 85 -2.79 -25.20 12.91
CA PHE A 85 -1.45 -25.33 12.36
C PHE A 85 -0.45 -24.38 13.04
N PHE A 86 -0.76 -23.09 13.10
CA PHE A 86 0.13 -22.11 13.73
C PHE A 86 0.27 -22.33 15.24
N THR A 87 -0.79 -22.76 15.92
CA THR A 87 -0.73 -23.14 17.35
C THR A 87 0.24 -24.29 17.58
N LYS A 88 0.25 -25.31 16.70
CA LYS A 88 1.23 -26.41 16.74
C LYS A 88 2.66 -25.90 16.53
N LEU A 89 2.87 -25.03 15.53
CA LEU A 89 4.20 -24.48 15.24
C LEU A 89 4.71 -23.59 16.39
N ARG A 90 3.85 -22.72 16.94
CA ARG A 90 4.21 -21.88 18.09
C ARG A 90 4.67 -22.70 19.29
N LYS A 91 3.99 -23.82 19.58
CA LYS A 91 4.40 -24.76 20.64
C LYS A 91 5.72 -25.48 20.30
N LYS A 92 5.86 -25.94 19.04
CA LYS A 92 7.03 -26.71 18.59
C LYS A 92 8.33 -25.91 18.70
N TYR A 93 8.32 -24.66 18.25
CA TYR A 93 9.53 -23.83 18.20
C TYR A 93 9.78 -23.04 19.47
N ASN A 94 8.77 -22.85 20.31
CA ASN A 94 8.85 -22.16 21.60
C ASN A 94 9.49 -20.75 21.52
N VAL A 95 9.24 -20.02 20.43
CA VAL A 95 9.64 -18.63 20.22
C VAL A 95 8.38 -17.75 20.07
N PRO A 96 8.37 -16.50 20.51
CA PRO A 96 7.24 -15.60 20.31
C PRO A 96 6.87 -15.46 18.84
N PHE A 97 5.56 -15.46 18.56
CA PHE A 97 5.02 -15.13 17.24
C PHE A 97 4.47 -13.71 17.26
N ILE A 98 4.94 -12.88 16.35
CA ILE A 98 4.64 -11.45 16.26
C ILE A 98 3.81 -11.17 15.01
N ILE A 99 2.73 -10.39 15.15
CA ILE A 99 1.93 -9.90 14.03
C ILE A 99 2.15 -8.40 13.88
N GLY A 100 2.62 -7.96 12.71
CA GLY A 100 2.66 -6.57 12.30
C GLY A 100 1.51 -6.28 11.34
N GLY A 101 0.67 -5.27 11.62
CA GLY A 101 -0.45 -4.92 10.77
C GLY A 101 -1.61 -4.29 11.55
N ALA A 102 -2.85 -4.41 11.04
CA ALA A 102 -4.01 -3.75 11.60
C ALA A 102 -4.39 -4.27 13.00
N LYS A 103 -4.80 -3.37 13.87
CA LYS A 103 -5.25 -3.64 15.25
C LYS A 103 -6.40 -4.65 15.33
N SER A 104 -7.26 -4.69 14.31
CA SER A 104 -8.36 -5.63 14.20
C SER A 104 -7.96 -7.10 14.21
N LEU A 105 -6.69 -7.43 13.94
CA LEU A 105 -6.21 -8.81 13.85
C LEU A 105 -6.06 -9.50 15.21
N VAL A 106 -6.00 -8.77 16.30
CA VAL A 106 -5.74 -9.32 17.64
C VAL A 106 -6.75 -10.42 18.02
N GLU A 107 -7.99 -10.32 17.59
CA GLU A 107 -9.03 -11.31 17.90
C GLU A 107 -9.02 -12.52 16.96
N PHE A 108 -8.53 -12.34 15.73
CA PHE A 108 -8.55 -13.40 14.71
C PHE A 108 -7.36 -14.34 14.75
N VAL A 109 -6.27 -13.95 15.42
CA VAL A 109 -5.01 -14.69 15.45
C VAL A 109 -4.65 -15.09 16.89
N PRO A 110 -5.35 -16.08 17.48
CA PRO A 110 -5.21 -16.45 18.88
C PRO A 110 -3.83 -17.05 19.26
N TRP A 111 -3.09 -17.52 18.29
CA TRP A 111 -1.78 -18.16 18.47
C TRP A 111 -0.60 -17.15 18.51
N ALA A 112 -0.80 -15.89 18.16
CA ALA A 112 0.24 -14.87 18.24
C ALA A 112 0.38 -14.31 19.65
N ASP A 113 1.59 -13.91 20.02
CA ASP A 113 1.95 -13.41 21.35
C ASP A 113 1.96 -11.89 21.41
N ILE A 114 2.48 -11.23 20.36
CA ILE A 114 2.70 -9.80 20.29
C ILE A 114 2.09 -9.24 19.01
N PHE A 115 1.41 -8.11 19.11
CA PHE A 115 0.85 -7.36 17.97
C PHE A 115 1.48 -5.97 17.93
N ILE A 116 1.99 -5.57 16.78
CA ILE A 116 2.55 -4.25 16.54
C ILE A 116 1.72 -3.59 15.45
N THR A 117 1.07 -2.46 15.76
CA THR A 117 0.23 -1.70 14.84
C THR A 117 0.92 -0.41 14.42
N GLY A 118 0.68 0.04 13.20
CA GLY A 118 1.28 1.26 12.65
C GLY A 118 2.69 1.05 12.09
N TYR A 119 3.48 2.12 12.01
CA TYR A 119 4.87 2.06 11.56
C TYR A 119 5.75 1.40 12.61
N ALA A 120 6.22 0.20 12.32
CA ALA A 120 6.76 -0.72 13.31
C ALA A 120 8.30 -0.67 13.48
N ASP A 121 8.99 0.29 12.87
CA ASP A 121 10.45 0.35 12.87
C ASP A 121 11.02 0.29 14.30
N ASP A 122 10.83 1.33 15.10
CA ASP A 122 11.39 1.44 16.45
C ASP A 122 10.72 0.45 17.43
N ALA A 123 9.42 0.17 17.26
CA ALA A 123 8.73 -0.81 18.09
C ALA A 123 9.30 -2.22 17.93
N THR A 124 9.65 -2.61 16.70
CA THR A 124 10.24 -3.93 16.45
C THR A 124 11.66 -4.02 17.01
N VAL A 125 12.43 -2.94 16.92
CA VAL A 125 13.75 -2.85 17.58
C VAL A 125 13.61 -3.00 19.10
N ALA A 126 12.67 -2.27 19.72
CA ALA A 126 12.43 -2.35 21.17
C ALA A 126 12.04 -3.76 21.62
N VAL A 127 11.13 -4.43 20.89
CA VAL A 127 10.75 -5.82 21.17
C VAL A 127 11.93 -6.78 21.00
N THR A 128 12.73 -6.61 19.95
CA THR A 128 13.88 -7.48 19.68
C THR A 128 14.95 -7.31 20.76
N ASN A 129 15.25 -6.08 21.17
CA ASN A 129 16.18 -5.80 22.27
C ASN A 129 15.71 -6.40 23.59
N TYR A 130 14.41 -6.29 23.91
CA TYR A 130 13.83 -6.91 25.10
C TYR A 130 13.97 -8.44 25.09
N LEU A 131 13.61 -9.09 23.98
CA LEU A 131 13.72 -10.53 23.83
C LEU A 131 15.17 -11.04 23.83
N ALA A 132 16.11 -10.19 23.45
CA ALA A 132 17.56 -10.45 23.51
C ALA A 132 18.16 -10.16 24.90
N ASN A 133 17.39 -9.70 25.89
CA ASN A 133 17.86 -9.21 27.19
C ASN A 133 18.86 -8.04 27.07
N LYS A 134 18.70 -7.18 26.05
CA LYS A 134 19.57 -6.03 25.77
C LYS A 134 18.86 -4.68 25.96
N GLY A 135 17.58 -4.68 26.25
CA GLY A 135 16.78 -3.47 26.38
C GLY A 135 15.67 -3.57 27.43
N PRO A 136 15.06 -2.43 27.78
CA PRO A 136 13.93 -2.39 28.73
C PRO A 136 12.70 -3.07 28.15
N THR A 137 11.72 -3.34 29.02
CA THR A 137 10.40 -3.79 28.62
C THR A 137 9.75 -2.77 27.67
N PRO A 138 9.29 -3.19 26.49
CA PRO A 138 8.58 -2.29 25.57
C PRO A 138 7.31 -1.71 26.19
N ILE A 139 6.88 -0.56 25.70
CA ILE A 139 5.60 0.04 26.06
C ILE A 139 4.50 -0.73 25.31
N TRP A 140 3.76 -1.57 26.00
CA TRP A 140 2.65 -2.33 25.45
C TRP A 140 1.45 -2.33 26.37
N LYS A 141 0.29 -2.67 25.81
CA LYS A 141 -0.93 -2.95 26.57
C LYS A 141 -1.15 -4.46 26.62
N ASP A 142 -1.52 -4.94 27.79
CA ASP A 142 -2.00 -6.32 27.93
C ASP A 142 -3.44 -6.42 27.45
N TYR A 143 -3.70 -7.36 26.55
CA TYR A 143 -5.04 -7.70 26.11
C TYR A 143 -5.23 -9.21 26.12
N LYS A 144 -6.01 -9.71 27.09
CA LYS A 144 -6.08 -11.15 27.40
C LYS A 144 -4.66 -11.68 27.68
N SER A 145 -4.17 -12.65 26.94
CA SER A 145 -2.81 -13.21 27.07
C SER A 145 -1.79 -12.61 26.10
N LYS A 146 -2.11 -11.49 25.45
CA LYS A 146 -1.34 -10.91 24.35
C LYS A 146 -0.78 -9.54 24.72
N LYS A 147 0.30 -9.14 24.02
CA LYS A 147 0.89 -7.80 24.12
C LYS A 147 0.54 -7.00 22.85
N ILE A 148 0.03 -5.79 23.02
CA ILE A 148 -0.29 -4.88 21.90
C ILE A 148 0.55 -3.63 22.02
N ILE A 149 1.28 -3.31 20.97
CA ILE A 149 2.07 -2.09 20.80
C ILE A 149 1.38 -1.22 19.76
N ASP A 150 0.97 -0.03 20.15
CA ASP A 150 0.51 1.02 19.25
C ASP A 150 1.73 1.87 18.86
N SER A 151 2.37 1.49 17.77
CA SER A 151 3.63 2.08 17.37
C SER A 151 3.50 3.57 17.03
N ASN A 152 2.40 3.98 16.42
CA ASN A 152 2.22 5.37 16.03
C ASN A 152 2.17 6.37 17.20
N HIS A 153 1.69 5.91 18.36
CA HIS A 153 1.60 6.76 19.55
C HIS A 153 2.80 6.61 20.47
N GLN A 154 3.45 5.44 20.46
CA GLN A 154 4.50 5.10 21.45
C GLN A 154 5.90 5.05 20.87
N TYR A 155 6.03 4.74 19.58
CA TYR A 155 7.29 4.51 18.88
C TYR A 155 7.35 5.19 17.52
N ASP A 156 6.58 6.25 17.29
CA ASP A 156 6.59 6.95 16.01
C ASP A 156 7.98 7.51 15.71
N LYS A 157 8.58 6.99 14.65
CA LYS A 157 9.88 7.47 14.19
C LYS A 157 9.71 8.85 13.56
N LYS A 158 10.16 9.86 14.28
CA LYS A 158 10.11 11.26 13.80
C LYS A 158 11.21 11.57 12.80
N ASP A 159 12.38 11.00 13.02
CA ASP A 159 13.52 11.12 12.10
C ASP A 159 13.40 10.05 10.99
N LEU A 160 13.26 10.51 9.76
CA LEU A 160 13.20 9.65 8.57
C LEU A 160 14.56 9.45 7.89
N SER A 161 15.66 9.78 8.55
CA SER A 161 17.00 9.43 8.08
C SER A 161 17.19 7.91 8.11
N ASN A 162 17.89 7.39 7.11
CA ASN A 162 18.23 5.96 6.98
C ASN A 162 17.04 4.98 7.00
N ILE A 163 15.82 5.43 6.62
CA ILE A 163 14.64 4.55 6.58
C ILE A 163 14.51 3.73 5.28
N GLY A 164 15.43 3.84 4.35
CA GLY A 164 15.43 3.07 3.10
C GLY A 164 15.50 1.57 3.30
N VAL A 165 15.33 0.83 2.21
CA VAL A 165 15.46 -0.63 2.21
C VAL A 165 16.80 -1.03 1.59
N ILE A 166 17.50 -1.94 2.24
CA ILE A 166 18.64 -2.63 1.68
C ILE A 166 18.16 -3.97 1.15
N TRP A 167 17.96 -4.03 -0.16
CA TRP A 167 17.64 -5.28 -0.86
C TRP A 167 18.88 -6.18 -0.93
N LYS A 168 18.65 -7.48 -0.97
CA LYS A 168 19.71 -8.49 -1.00
C LYS A 168 19.55 -9.46 -2.17
N PRO A 169 20.63 -10.12 -2.63
CA PRO A 169 20.53 -11.13 -3.70
C PRO A 169 19.52 -12.24 -3.41
N GLU A 170 19.45 -12.70 -2.15
CA GLU A 170 18.50 -13.73 -1.71
C GLU A 170 17.04 -13.26 -1.69
N ASP A 171 16.75 -11.98 -1.94
CA ASP A 171 15.40 -11.50 -2.13
C ASP A 171 14.87 -11.82 -3.54
N GLY A 172 15.74 -12.28 -4.44
CA GLY A 172 15.37 -12.67 -5.81
C GLY A 172 14.85 -11.48 -6.64
N ILE A 173 15.53 -10.32 -6.53
CA ILE A 173 15.22 -9.13 -7.32
C ILE A 173 15.72 -9.32 -8.76
N THR A 174 14.87 -9.01 -9.74
CA THR A 174 15.24 -8.98 -11.15
C THR A 174 15.38 -7.55 -11.66
N ALA A 175 16.19 -7.33 -12.69
CA ALA A 175 16.45 -5.99 -13.26
C ALA A 175 15.17 -5.28 -13.77
N GLN A 176 14.19 -6.04 -14.24
CA GLN A 176 12.92 -5.49 -14.74
C GLN A 176 11.90 -5.23 -13.63
N GLN A 177 12.19 -5.68 -12.41
CA GLN A 177 11.25 -5.54 -11.30
C GLN A 177 11.15 -4.10 -10.83
N ALA A 178 9.92 -3.56 -10.78
CA ALA A 178 9.66 -2.32 -10.09
C ALA A 178 9.80 -2.52 -8.57
N LEU A 179 10.73 -1.78 -7.96
CA LEU A 179 10.93 -1.84 -6.52
C LEU A 179 10.06 -0.80 -5.81
N PRO A 180 9.39 -1.16 -4.71
CA PRO A 180 8.76 -0.17 -3.85
C PRO A 180 9.82 0.68 -3.16
N MET A 181 9.64 1.99 -3.15
CA MET A 181 10.53 2.94 -2.48
C MET A 181 9.71 3.94 -1.69
N GLU A 182 9.95 4.01 -0.40
CA GLU A 182 9.30 5.00 0.47
C GLU A 182 9.93 6.37 0.25
N ILE A 183 9.09 7.38 -0.02
CA ILE A 183 9.52 8.77 -0.23
C ILE A 183 9.19 9.61 1.01
N ALA A 184 7.98 9.41 1.54
CA ALA A 184 7.47 10.16 2.69
C ALA A 184 6.55 9.29 3.54
N ARG A 185 6.28 9.71 4.77
CA ARG A 185 5.33 9.07 5.70
C ARG A 185 4.24 10.02 6.13
N GLY A 186 3.01 9.68 5.78
CA GLY A 186 1.83 10.45 6.09
C GLY A 186 1.58 11.57 5.09
N CYS A 187 0.40 12.17 5.19
CA CYS A 187 -0.08 13.18 4.27
C CYS A 187 -0.38 14.49 5.01
N ILE A 188 0.01 15.62 4.43
CA ILE A 188 -0.22 16.97 4.99
C ILE A 188 -1.67 17.44 4.88
N PHE A 189 -2.50 16.73 4.12
CA PHE A 189 -3.90 17.05 3.92
C PHE A 189 -4.81 16.36 4.94
N ASN A 190 -6.00 16.90 5.13
CA ASN A 190 -7.00 16.40 6.06
C ASN A 190 -8.32 16.13 5.34
N CYS A 191 -8.27 15.35 4.24
CA CYS A 191 -9.48 14.94 3.54
C CYS A 191 -10.42 14.17 4.48
N ALA A 192 -11.73 14.50 4.45
CA ALA A 192 -12.65 14.03 5.48
C ALA A 192 -12.78 12.51 5.60
N PHE A 193 -12.55 11.77 4.53
CA PHE A 193 -12.62 10.31 4.46
C PHE A 193 -11.28 9.60 4.71
N CYS A 194 -10.16 10.35 4.77
CA CYS A 194 -8.82 9.78 4.75
C CYS A 194 -8.24 9.65 6.15
N ASN A 195 -7.60 8.54 6.42
CA ASN A 195 -6.98 8.21 7.70
C ASN A 195 -5.44 8.10 7.64
N PHE A 196 -4.79 8.76 6.66
CA PHE A 196 -3.33 8.86 6.54
C PHE A 196 -2.81 10.21 7.06
N PRO A 197 -2.74 10.43 8.38
CA PRO A 197 -2.26 11.69 8.97
C PRO A 197 -0.72 11.76 8.95
N LEU A 198 -0.19 12.94 9.26
CA LEU A 198 1.25 13.15 9.48
C LEU A 198 1.82 12.41 10.73
N ASN A 199 0.99 11.80 11.55
CA ASN A 199 1.42 11.05 12.73
C ASN A 199 2.39 11.82 13.63
N ASN A 200 2.00 13.02 14.07
CA ASN A 200 2.81 13.93 14.88
C ASN A 200 4.08 14.49 14.20
N LYS A 201 4.33 14.16 12.93
CA LYS A 201 5.39 14.82 12.16
C LYS A 201 4.98 16.22 11.76
N THR A 202 5.97 17.09 11.62
CA THR A 202 5.74 18.42 11.07
C THR A 202 5.72 18.37 9.55
N LYS A 203 5.28 19.49 8.92
CA LYS A 203 5.17 19.56 7.46
C LYS A 203 6.48 19.29 6.70
N PHE A 204 7.64 19.35 7.35
CA PHE A 204 8.94 19.13 6.70
C PHE A 204 9.66 17.86 7.16
N ASP A 205 9.20 17.23 8.24
CA ASP A 205 9.85 16.06 8.84
C ASP A 205 9.32 14.73 8.29
N TYR A 206 8.33 14.77 7.39
CA TYR A 206 7.68 13.59 6.84
C TYR A 206 8.31 13.07 5.54
N VAL A 207 9.23 13.84 4.93
CA VAL A 207 9.95 13.48 3.70
C VAL A 207 11.34 12.97 4.06
N ARG A 208 11.80 11.95 3.36
CA ARG A 208 13.17 11.41 3.51
C ARG A 208 14.23 12.41 3.04
N ILE A 209 15.44 12.26 3.57
CA ILE A 209 16.56 13.11 3.18
C ILE A 209 17.13 12.73 1.80
N LYS A 210 17.67 13.73 1.11
CA LYS A 210 18.18 13.63 -0.27
C LYS A 210 19.21 12.52 -0.43
N GLU A 211 20.20 12.49 0.44
CA GLU A 211 21.34 11.58 0.38
C GLU A 211 20.92 10.12 0.53
N ASP A 212 19.98 9.82 1.41
CA ASP A 212 19.48 8.45 1.63
C ASP A 212 18.75 7.94 0.39
N MET A 213 17.90 8.78 -0.21
CA MET A 213 17.15 8.41 -1.42
C MET A 213 18.08 8.22 -2.62
N TYR A 214 19.04 9.14 -2.83
CA TYR A 214 20.04 9.01 -3.89
C TYR A 214 20.86 7.71 -3.74
N ASN A 215 21.35 7.44 -2.53
CA ASN A 215 22.15 6.25 -2.26
C ASN A 215 21.33 4.95 -2.43
N GLU A 216 20.02 4.98 -2.14
CA GLU A 216 19.15 3.83 -2.36
C GLU A 216 18.95 3.57 -3.86
N PHE A 217 18.74 4.61 -4.68
CA PHE A 217 18.68 4.49 -6.14
C PHE A 217 19.98 3.90 -6.70
N MET A 218 21.12 4.46 -6.32
CA MET A 218 22.43 4.00 -6.78
C MET A 218 22.68 2.55 -6.41
N ARG A 219 22.46 2.17 -5.15
CA ARG A 219 22.65 0.80 -4.67
C ARG A 219 21.76 -0.20 -5.42
N ASN A 220 20.48 0.14 -5.64
CA ASN A 220 19.55 -0.73 -6.33
C ASN A 220 19.93 -0.91 -7.81
N TYR A 221 20.44 0.14 -8.45
CA TYR A 221 20.94 0.07 -9.81
C TYR A 221 22.23 -0.74 -9.91
N GLU A 222 23.21 -0.46 -9.07
CA GLU A 222 24.50 -1.17 -9.07
C GLU A 222 24.34 -2.66 -8.79
N GLN A 223 23.44 -3.02 -7.87
CA GLN A 223 23.28 -4.40 -7.44
C GLN A 223 22.34 -5.21 -8.37
N PHE A 224 21.29 -4.60 -8.89
CA PHE A 224 20.22 -5.32 -9.62
C PHE A 224 19.93 -4.75 -11.02
N GLY A 225 20.51 -3.60 -11.38
CA GLY A 225 20.15 -2.89 -12.62
C GLY A 225 18.74 -2.26 -12.56
N THR A 226 18.18 -2.05 -11.38
CA THR A 226 16.81 -1.53 -11.20
C THR A 226 16.68 -0.10 -11.70
N THR A 227 15.72 0.12 -12.58
CA THR A 227 15.34 1.45 -13.13
C THR A 227 13.85 1.74 -13.03
N SER A 228 13.05 0.79 -12.53
CA SER A 228 11.60 0.94 -12.36
C SER A 228 11.25 0.94 -10.86
N TYR A 229 10.36 1.85 -10.45
CA TYR A 229 9.97 2.03 -9.05
C TYR A 229 8.47 2.25 -8.89
N SER A 230 7.94 1.80 -7.75
CA SER A 230 6.64 2.25 -7.23
C SER A 230 6.90 3.12 -6.01
N PHE A 231 6.66 4.43 -6.12
CA PHE A 231 6.89 5.33 -5.00
C PHE A 231 5.76 5.22 -3.97
N MET A 232 6.14 4.80 -2.79
CA MET A 232 5.24 4.67 -1.64
C MET A 232 5.17 6.01 -0.93
N ASP A 233 4.16 6.79 -1.27
CA ASP A 233 3.89 8.12 -0.76
C ASP A 233 2.39 8.37 -0.80
N ASP A 234 1.81 8.81 0.31
CA ASP A 234 0.36 9.05 0.41
C ASP A 234 -0.13 10.21 -0.49
N THR A 235 0.76 11.14 -0.83
CA THR A 235 0.54 12.21 -1.81
C THR A 235 1.88 12.74 -2.32
N TYR A 236 2.36 12.17 -3.40
CA TYR A 236 3.69 12.48 -3.93
C TYR A 236 3.88 13.96 -4.31
N ASN A 237 2.86 14.57 -4.87
CA ASN A 237 2.87 15.97 -5.34
C ASN A 237 2.36 16.98 -4.32
N ASP A 238 2.49 16.74 -3.02
CA ASP A 238 1.90 17.59 -1.98
C ASP A 238 2.51 19.01 -1.88
N SER A 239 3.72 19.20 -2.38
CA SER A 239 4.39 20.52 -2.44
C SER A 239 5.36 20.60 -3.62
N MET A 240 5.59 21.82 -4.11
CA MET A 240 6.62 22.09 -5.12
C MET A 240 8.01 21.70 -4.58
N ALA A 241 8.32 22.07 -3.34
CA ALA A 241 9.62 21.76 -2.74
C ALA A 241 9.96 20.26 -2.73
N LYS A 242 8.96 19.39 -2.50
CA LYS A 242 9.16 17.92 -2.59
C LYS A 242 9.40 17.47 -4.02
N LEU A 243 8.63 17.98 -4.98
CA LEU A 243 8.83 17.66 -6.39
C LEU A 243 10.18 18.13 -6.91
N GLU A 244 10.60 19.36 -6.57
CA GLU A 244 11.92 19.90 -6.91
C GLU A 244 13.05 19.08 -6.27
N LEU A 245 12.91 18.67 -5.00
CA LEU A 245 13.85 17.76 -4.34
C LEU A 245 13.97 16.43 -5.10
N MET A 246 12.85 15.83 -5.47
CA MET A 246 12.85 14.56 -6.22
C MET A 246 13.39 14.73 -7.63
N HIS A 247 13.08 15.84 -8.29
CA HIS A 247 13.64 16.20 -9.60
C HIS A 247 15.17 16.29 -9.52
N ASP A 248 15.71 17.02 -8.54
CA ASP A 248 17.15 17.15 -8.33
C ASP A 248 17.83 15.81 -8.08
N ILE A 249 17.21 14.95 -7.27
CA ILE A 249 17.75 13.60 -7.02
C ILE A 249 17.77 12.79 -8.31
N ILE A 250 16.63 12.66 -8.97
CA ILE A 250 16.44 11.76 -10.11
C ILE A 250 17.27 12.20 -11.32
N THR A 251 17.32 13.51 -11.61
CA THR A 251 18.10 14.03 -12.72
C THR A 251 19.62 13.99 -12.48
N SER A 252 20.07 13.89 -11.22
CA SER A 252 21.48 13.70 -10.87
C SER A 252 21.95 12.24 -11.00
N LEU A 253 21.04 11.27 -11.17
CA LEU A 253 21.41 9.87 -11.36
C LEU A 253 22.07 9.66 -12.73
N PRO A 254 23.07 8.77 -12.84
CA PRO A 254 23.74 8.46 -14.12
C PRO A 254 22.87 7.56 -15.05
N PHE A 255 21.65 7.28 -14.67
CA PHE A 255 20.68 6.47 -15.43
C PHE A 255 19.28 7.08 -15.30
N LYS A 256 18.39 6.74 -16.22
CA LYS A 256 16.98 7.18 -16.17
C LYS A 256 16.16 6.16 -15.39
N ILE A 257 15.18 6.66 -14.66
CA ILE A 257 14.19 5.83 -13.96
C ILE A 257 12.80 6.07 -14.52
N LYS A 258 11.92 5.10 -14.26
CA LYS A 258 10.47 5.21 -14.45
C LYS A 258 9.80 4.92 -13.11
N PHE A 259 8.68 5.58 -12.83
CA PHE A 259 7.94 5.31 -11.60
C PHE A 259 6.43 5.48 -11.73
N ASP A 260 5.71 4.80 -10.87
CA ASP A 260 4.30 5.07 -10.59
C ASP A 260 4.11 5.60 -9.16
N THR A 261 3.06 6.39 -8.95
CA THR A 261 2.79 7.00 -7.63
C THR A 261 1.36 7.51 -7.48
N TYR A 262 1.00 7.91 -6.23
CA TYR A 262 -0.26 8.57 -5.90
C TYR A 262 -0.15 10.08 -6.04
N ILE A 263 -1.12 10.68 -6.73
CA ILE A 263 -1.17 12.11 -7.04
C ILE A 263 -2.52 12.71 -6.60
N LYS A 264 -2.46 13.87 -5.98
CA LYS A 264 -3.62 14.69 -5.65
C LYS A 264 -3.90 15.65 -6.82
N PRO A 265 -4.95 15.42 -7.62
CA PRO A 265 -5.15 16.18 -8.86
C PRO A 265 -5.49 17.65 -8.65
N GLU A 266 -6.03 18.04 -7.48
CA GLU A 266 -6.29 19.42 -7.14
C GLU A 266 -5.02 20.28 -7.11
N LEU A 267 -3.87 19.67 -6.88
CA LEU A 267 -2.59 20.37 -6.86
C LEU A 267 -2.06 20.65 -8.25
N LEU A 268 -2.37 19.80 -9.22
CA LEU A 268 -2.09 20.06 -10.63
C LEU A 268 -2.90 21.25 -11.17
N VAL A 269 -4.13 21.44 -10.67
CA VAL A 269 -4.94 22.63 -10.98
C VAL A 269 -4.34 23.89 -10.37
N ARG A 270 -3.78 23.78 -9.17
CA ARG A 270 -3.21 24.91 -8.43
C ARG A 270 -1.81 25.29 -8.95
N TRP A 271 -1.02 24.31 -9.30
CA TRP A 271 0.36 24.43 -9.77
C TRP A 271 0.55 23.56 -11.01
N PRO A 272 0.12 24.05 -12.20
CA PRO A 272 0.22 23.29 -13.45
C PRO A 272 1.64 22.86 -13.80
N GLU A 273 2.65 23.63 -13.36
CA GLU A 273 4.08 23.35 -13.53
C GLU A 273 4.51 22.01 -12.88
N GLN A 274 3.73 21.47 -11.95
CA GLN A 274 3.97 20.14 -11.40
C GLN A 274 3.93 19.05 -12.47
N ILE A 275 3.12 19.24 -13.52
CA ILE A 275 2.96 18.25 -14.59
C ILE A 275 4.29 18.06 -15.32
N ASP A 276 4.97 19.16 -15.66
CA ASP A 276 6.26 19.10 -16.34
C ASP A 276 7.32 18.41 -15.45
N LEU A 277 7.45 18.81 -14.18
CA LEU A 277 8.36 18.17 -13.24
C LEU A 277 8.11 16.66 -13.09
N LEU A 278 6.86 16.25 -12.98
CA LEU A 278 6.49 14.84 -12.86
C LEU A 278 6.90 14.04 -14.08
N VAL A 279 6.66 14.57 -15.28
CA VAL A 279 7.00 13.92 -16.55
C VAL A 279 8.52 13.88 -16.76
N GLU A 280 9.23 14.97 -16.50
CA GLU A 280 10.69 15.06 -16.63
C GLU A 280 11.41 14.10 -15.69
N THR A 281 10.87 13.85 -14.50
CA THR A 281 11.43 12.90 -13.55
C THR A 281 11.13 11.43 -13.86
N GLY A 282 10.31 11.14 -14.89
CA GLY A 282 10.05 9.77 -15.35
C GLY A 282 8.73 9.18 -14.83
N LEU A 283 7.74 10.01 -14.52
CA LEU A 283 6.39 9.53 -14.18
C LEU A 283 5.84 8.66 -15.30
N ARG A 284 5.51 7.43 -14.96
CA ARG A 284 4.97 6.43 -15.88
C ARG A 284 3.50 6.14 -15.60
N GLY A 285 3.15 6.11 -14.35
CA GLY A 285 1.81 5.84 -13.88
C GLY A 285 1.37 6.80 -12.77
N ALA A 286 0.20 7.39 -12.95
CA ALA A 286 -0.43 8.29 -11.99
C ALA A 286 -1.72 7.67 -11.43
N SER A 287 -1.78 7.46 -10.12
CA SER A 287 -3.00 7.07 -9.42
C SER A 287 -3.61 8.30 -8.74
N LEU A 288 -4.71 8.80 -9.30
CA LEU A 288 -5.33 10.07 -8.92
C LEU A 288 -6.52 9.84 -7.97
N GLY A 289 -6.48 10.44 -6.79
CA GLY A 289 -7.64 10.51 -5.91
C GLY A 289 -8.60 11.60 -6.35
N VAL A 290 -9.50 11.31 -7.27
CA VAL A 290 -10.55 12.26 -7.74
C VAL A 290 -11.74 12.27 -6.78
N GLU A 291 -12.12 11.11 -6.29
CA GLU A 291 -13.15 10.74 -5.32
C GLU A 291 -14.59 11.00 -5.79
N SER A 292 -14.88 12.13 -6.42
CA SER A 292 -16.18 12.53 -6.94
C SER A 292 -16.06 13.65 -7.95
N LEU A 293 -17.01 13.76 -8.89
CA LEU A 293 -17.21 14.95 -9.71
C LEU A 293 -18.33 15.86 -9.20
N ASN A 294 -19.10 15.42 -8.18
CA ASN A 294 -20.12 16.23 -7.56
C ASN A 294 -19.53 17.38 -6.72
N LYS A 295 -19.85 18.61 -7.05
CA LYS A 295 -19.29 19.80 -6.40
C LYS A 295 -19.54 19.84 -4.89
N LYS A 296 -20.76 19.48 -4.43
CA LYS A 296 -21.11 19.52 -3.00
C LYS A 296 -20.36 18.42 -2.22
N ALA A 297 -20.28 17.22 -2.80
CA ALA A 297 -19.52 16.11 -2.21
C ALA A 297 -18.04 16.48 -2.06
N ARG A 298 -17.42 17.00 -3.12
CA ARG A 298 -16.02 17.44 -3.09
C ARG A 298 -15.75 18.49 -2.02
N GLN A 299 -16.64 19.49 -1.90
CA GLN A 299 -16.50 20.51 -0.86
C GLN A 299 -16.63 19.92 0.54
N ALA A 300 -17.60 19.03 0.77
CA ALA A 300 -17.81 18.41 2.07
C ALA A 300 -16.60 17.57 2.53
N VAL A 301 -15.91 16.90 1.60
CA VAL A 301 -14.75 16.07 1.91
C VAL A 301 -13.40 16.78 1.72
N GLN A 302 -13.40 18.09 1.57
CA GLN A 302 -12.20 18.95 1.46
C GLN A 302 -11.34 18.64 0.22
N LYS A 303 -11.98 18.32 -0.89
CA LYS A 303 -11.34 18.17 -2.20
C LYS A 303 -11.29 19.46 -3.03
N GLY A 304 -11.91 20.51 -2.60
CA GLY A 304 -11.78 21.91 -3.00
C GLY A 304 -11.96 22.27 -4.47
N ALA A 305 -11.15 21.76 -5.37
CA ALA A 305 -11.12 22.18 -6.77
C ALA A 305 -12.39 21.81 -7.55
N ASN A 306 -12.71 22.63 -8.55
CA ASN A 306 -13.77 22.32 -9.50
C ASN A 306 -13.42 21.04 -10.27
N ALA A 307 -14.39 20.14 -10.41
CA ALA A 307 -14.21 18.85 -11.09
C ALA A 307 -13.76 19.01 -12.55
N GLU A 308 -14.31 19.99 -13.28
CA GLU A 308 -13.93 20.24 -14.68
C GLU A 308 -12.46 20.63 -14.80
N LYS A 309 -11.98 21.54 -13.94
CA LYS A 309 -10.55 21.89 -13.91
C LYS A 309 -9.65 20.69 -13.56
N VAL A 310 -10.14 19.76 -12.75
CA VAL A 310 -9.41 18.50 -12.46
C VAL A 310 -9.32 17.65 -13.73
N LEU A 311 -10.41 17.52 -14.49
CA LEU A 311 -10.41 16.80 -15.76
C LEU A 311 -9.51 17.47 -16.80
N ASP A 312 -9.50 18.81 -16.87
CA ASP A 312 -8.58 19.59 -17.72
C ASP A 312 -7.11 19.26 -17.36
N ALA A 313 -6.75 19.31 -16.09
CA ALA A 313 -5.39 18.98 -15.63
C ALA A 313 -5.00 17.53 -15.92
N ILE A 314 -5.96 16.60 -15.90
CA ILE A 314 -5.75 15.19 -16.32
C ILE A 314 -5.45 15.14 -17.82
N THR A 315 -6.18 15.91 -18.62
CA THR A 315 -5.95 16.00 -20.08
C THR A 315 -4.57 16.59 -20.39
N ASP A 316 -4.18 17.64 -19.68
CA ASP A 316 -2.85 18.24 -19.83
C ASP A 316 -1.74 17.24 -19.48
N MET A 317 -1.85 16.53 -18.37
CA MET A 317 -0.89 15.49 -17.98
C MET A 317 -0.82 14.38 -19.04
N LYS A 318 -1.96 13.96 -19.58
CA LYS A 318 -2.02 12.92 -20.63
C LYS A 318 -1.36 13.37 -21.94
N SER A 319 -1.51 14.64 -22.30
CA SER A 319 -0.95 15.22 -23.52
C SER A 319 0.59 15.32 -23.48
N LYS A 320 1.17 15.43 -22.30
CA LYS A 320 2.62 15.45 -22.12
C LYS A 320 3.20 14.05 -22.42
N ASN A 321 4.48 14.04 -22.80
CA ASN A 321 5.22 12.83 -23.11
C ASN A 321 4.49 11.88 -24.10
N ASN A 322 3.83 12.45 -25.12
CA ASN A 322 3.11 11.70 -26.17
C ASN A 322 2.07 10.68 -25.61
N GLY A 323 1.43 10.98 -24.48
CA GLY A 323 0.42 10.12 -23.88
C GLY A 323 0.95 8.89 -23.17
N GLN A 324 2.25 8.82 -22.92
CA GLN A 324 2.88 7.66 -22.27
C GLN A 324 2.52 7.50 -20.78
N VAL A 325 2.15 8.59 -20.08
CA VAL A 325 1.68 8.50 -18.69
C VAL A 325 0.34 7.79 -18.65
N LYS A 326 0.26 6.70 -17.86
CA LYS A 326 -0.99 5.97 -17.61
C LYS A 326 -1.72 6.59 -16.43
N ILE A 327 -2.97 6.94 -16.65
CA ILE A 327 -3.78 7.69 -15.69
C ILE A 327 -4.88 6.80 -15.13
N GLN A 328 -4.84 6.63 -13.82
CA GLN A 328 -5.87 5.94 -13.05
C GLN A 328 -6.60 6.92 -12.15
N CYS A 329 -7.94 6.93 -12.20
CA CYS A 329 -8.79 7.73 -11.32
C CYS A 329 -9.52 6.86 -10.31
N ASN A 330 -9.49 7.27 -9.04
CA ASN A 330 -10.16 6.56 -7.95
C ASN A 330 -11.36 7.38 -7.47
N PHE A 331 -12.50 6.70 -7.24
CA PHE A 331 -13.77 7.28 -6.83
C PHE A 331 -14.31 6.59 -5.58
N ILE A 332 -15.03 7.36 -4.75
CA ILE A 332 -15.68 6.85 -3.54
C ILE A 332 -17.20 6.96 -3.70
N VAL A 333 -17.90 5.83 -3.53
CA VAL A 333 -19.36 5.75 -3.51
C VAL A 333 -19.86 5.90 -2.10
N GLY A 334 -20.79 6.82 -1.88
CA GLY A 334 -21.38 7.09 -0.58
C GLY A 334 -20.84 8.32 0.13
N LEU A 335 -20.16 9.22 -0.57
CA LEU A 335 -19.78 10.52 -0.04
C LEU A 335 -21.00 11.39 0.31
N PRO A 336 -20.87 12.39 1.19
CA PRO A 336 -21.97 13.30 1.50
C PRO A 336 -22.52 13.97 0.22
N TYR A 337 -23.84 14.16 0.15
CA TYR A 337 -24.53 14.80 -0.98
C TYR A 337 -24.47 14.06 -2.32
N GLU A 338 -24.11 12.78 -2.33
CA GLU A 338 -24.17 11.92 -3.52
C GLU A 338 -25.27 10.89 -3.40
N ASP A 339 -26.15 10.87 -4.39
CA ASP A 339 -27.12 9.82 -4.63
C ASP A 339 -26.68 8.91 -5.81
N GLU A 340 -27.43 7.85 -6.07
CA GLU A 340 -27.12 6.93 -7.16
C GLU A 340 -27.12 7.64 -8.52
N SER A 341 -28.00 8.66 -8.74
CA SER A 341 -28.06 9.41 -10.01
C SER A 341 -26.78 10.20 -10.26
N SER A 342 -26.30 10.96 -9.27
CA SER A 342 -25.08 11.77 -9.39
C SER A 342 -23.84 10.92 -9.59
N ILE A 343 -23.82 9.69 -9.04
CA ILE A 343 -22.74 8.73 -9.27
C ILE A 343 -22.77 8.22 -10.72
N TRP A 344 -23.96 7.93 -11.28
CA TRP A 344 -24.09 7.54 -12.67
C TRP A 344 -23.73 8.69 -13.64
N GLU A 345 -24.03 9.94 -13.30
CA GLU A 345 -23.58 11.11 -14.07
C GLU A 345 -22.04 11.20 -14.08
N THR A 346 -21.40 11.00 -12.93
CA THR A 346 -19.93 10.92 -12.82
C THR A 346 -19.38 9.78 -13.68
N HIS A 347 -19.98 8.58 -13.60
CA HIS A 347 -19.59 7.42 -14.39
C HIS A 347 -19.65 7.69 -15.90
N THR A 348 -20.73 8.28 -16.40
CA THR A 348 -20.88 8.63 -17.82
C THR A 348 -19.76 9.57 -18.28
N LYS A 349 -19.49 10.63 -17.53
CA LYS A 349 -18.40 11.57 -17.85
C LYS A 349 -17.03 10.90 -17.89
N ILE A 350 -16.77 9.93 -17.01
CA ILE A 350 -15.48 9.23 -16.94
C ILE A 350 -15.29 8.27 -18.10
N ILE A 351 -16.33 7.53 -18.50
CA ILE A 351 -16.27 6.62 -19.65
C ILE A 351 -15.97 7.39 -20.95
N GLU A 352 -16.53 8.59 -21.10
CA GLU A 352 -16.35 9.45 -22.26
C GLU A 352 -15.00 10.19 -22.27
N HIS A 353 -14.23 10.13 -21.16
CA HIS A 353 -13.00 10.90 -21.02
C HIS A 353 -11.76 10.14 -21.53
N GLU A 354 -11.32 10.47 -22.74
CA GLU A 354 -10.25 9.77 -23.44
C GLU A 354 -8.88 9.74 -22.72
N SER A 355 -8.62 10.73 -21.86
CA SER A 355 -7.35 10.86 -21.12
C SER A 355 -7.24 9.93 -19.91
N ILE A 356 -8.31 9.24 -19.53
CA ILE A 356 -8.32 8.32 -18.39
C ILE A 356 -8.17 6.89 -18.90
N ASP A 357 -7.13 6.19 -18.44
CA ASP A 357 -6.86 4.82 -18.84
C ASP A 357 -7.54 3.80 -17.94
N TRP A 358 -7.70 4.13 -16.66
CA TRP A 358 -8.28 3.24 -15.65
C TRP A 358 -9.07 4.02 -14.62
N TRP A 359 -10.16 3.46 -14.12
CA TRP A 359 -10.88 4.00 -12.98
C TRP A 359 -11.43 2.89 -12.10
N THR A 360 -11.67 3.21 -10.84
CA THR A 360 -12.22 2.26 -9.88
C THR A 360 -13.10 2.95 -8.86
N TRP A 361 -14.06 2.21 -8.32
CA TRP A 361 -15.07 2.65 -7.38
C TRP A 361 -14.93 1.90 -6.07
N TYR A 362 -14.74 2.63 -4.98
CA TYR A 362 -14.67 2.09 -3.64
C TYR A 362 -15.87 2.56 -2.82
N PRO A 363 -16.52 1.68 -2.03
CA PRO A 363 -17.51 2.16 -1.07
C PRO A 363 -16.83 2.95 0.03
N LEU A 364 -17.48 4.00 0.54
CA LEU A 364 -17.02 4.70 1.72
C LEU A 364 -17.00 3.71 2.90
N LEU A 365 -15.88 3.68 3.61
CA LEU A 365 -15.72 2.92 4.84
C LEU A 365 -15.64 3.89 6.02
N ILE A 366 -16.44 3.65 7.07
CA ILE A 366 -16.35 4.35 8.35
C ILE A 366 -15.79 3.35 9.36
N HIS A 367 -14.59 3.63 9.87
CA HIS A 367 -13.86 2.71 10.71
C HIS A 367 -14.32 2.79 12.18
N SER A 368 -14.34 1.64 12.84
CA SER A 368 -14.59 1.59 14.27
C SER A 368 -13.41 2.18 15.05
N LYS A 369 -13.71 3.10 15.97
CA LYS A 369 -12.70 3.73 16.86
C LYS A 369 -11.94 2.73 17.73
N GLU A 370 -12.53 1.58 18.03
CA GLU A 370 -11.91 0.56 18.87
C GLU A 370 -10.99 -0.38 18.11
N HIS A 371 -11.24 -0.56 16.80
CA HIS A 371 -10.60 -1.60 16.00
C HIS A 371 -9.69 -1.07 14.89
N HIS A 372 -9.48 0.23 14.82
CA HIS A 372 -8.60 0.86 13.86
C HIS A 372 -7.63 1.82 14.56
N GLU A 373 -6.40 1.91 14.07
CA GLU A 373 -5.35 2.77 14.66
C GLU A 373 -5.44 4.22 14.18
N TYR A 374 -5.91 4.44 12.96
CA TYR A 374 -6.08 5.76 12.35
C TYR A 374 -7.54 6.08 12.12
N HIS A 375 -7.92 7.32 12.33
CA HIS A 375 -9.29 7.79 12.20
C HIS A 375 -9.36 9.02 11.32
N SER A 376 -10.12 8.92 10.24
CA SER A 376 -10.49 10.07 9.41
C SER A 376 -11.39 11.05 10.19
N PRO A 377 -11.55 12.30 9.71
CA PRO A 377 -12.57 13.19 10.25
C PRO A 377 -13.99 12.60 10.27
N ILE A 378 -14.38 11.84 9.23
CA ILE A 378 -15.67 11.14 9.20
C ILE A 378 -15.73 10.03 10.27
N ASP A 379 -14.66 9.28 10.51
CA ASP A 379 -14.63 8.26 11.57
C ASP A 379 -14.81 8.86 12.96
N ARG A 380 -14.28 10.07 13.18
CA ARG A 380 -14.35 10.75 14.48
C ARG A 380 -15.68 11.42 14.76
N GLU A 381 -16.27 12.04 13.74
CA GLU A 381 -17.48 12.87 13.84
C GLU A 381 -18.44 12.57 12.67
N PRO A 382 -18.94 11.32 12.50
CA PRO A 382 -19.74 10.95 11.34
C PRO A 382 -21.01 11.78 11.18
N GLU A 383 -21.66 12.16 12.28
CA GLU A 383 -22.86 12.99 12.31
C GLU A 383 -22.65 14.37 11.68
N LYS A 384 -21.47 14.94 11.81
CA LYS A 384 -21.10 16.23 11.21
C LYS A 384 -21.12 16.18 9.68
N TYR A 385 -20.94 15.00 9.11
CA TYR A 385 -20.96 14.75 7.68
C TYR A 385 -22.27 14.14 7.20
N GLY A 386 -23.30 14.09 8.07
CA GLY A 386 -24.63 13.58 7.77
C GLY A 386 -24.74 12.06 7.85
N TYR A 387 -23.84 11.36 8.54
CA TYR A 387 -23.92 9.92 8.71
C TYR A 387 -24.46 9.54 10.08
N GLU A 388 -25.41 8.62 10.07
CA GLU A 388 -25.80 7.84 11.23
C GLU A 388 -25.05 6.50 11.17
N VAL A 389 -24.38 6.14 12.25
CA VAL A 389 -23.57 4.91 12.33
C VAL A 389 -24.16 3.92 13.33
N ALA A 390 -24.07 2.63 13.00
CA ALA A 390 -24.51 1.59 13.93
C ALA A 390 -23.56 1.52 15.14
N SER A 391 -24.12 1.30 16.32
CA SER A 391 -23.38 1.18 17.57
C SER A 391 -22.44 -0.04 17.62
N THR A 392 -22.78 -1.09 16.85
CA THR A 392 -21.97 -2.32 16.80
C THR A 392 -21.24 -2.42 15.47
N PRO A 393 -19.92 -2.38 15.46
CA PRO A 393 -19.12 -2.63 14.26
C PRO A 393 -19.36 -4.04 13.72
N GLN A 394 -19.37 -4.17 12.41
CA GLN A 394 -19.47 -5.48 11.75
C GLN A 394 -18.19 -5.76 10.99
N LEU A 395 -17.76 -7.01 11.03
CA LEU A 395 -16.66 -7.46 10.20
C LEU A 395 -17.13 -7.54 8.75
N ILE A 396 -16.72 -6.57 7.94
CA ILE A 396 -17.02 -6.57 6.52
C ILE A 396 -15.91 -7.32 5.80
N LYS A 397 -16.28 -8.40 5.13
CA LYS A 397 -15.39 -9.06 4.18
C LYS A 397 -15.22 -8.15 2.97
N ASN A 398 -14.12 -7.43 2.95
CA ASN A 398 -13.78 -6.60 1.80
C ASN A 398 -13.11 -7.49 0.75
N ASN A 399 -13.66 -7.55 -0.45
CA ASN A 399 -13.03 -8.23 -1.58
C ASN A 399 -11.91 -7.39 -2.22
N SER A 400 -11.62 -6.23 -1.65
CA SER A 400 -10.50 -5.37 -2.05
C SER A 400 -9.34 -5.52 -1.07
N TRP A 401 -8.19 -5.29 -1.50
CA TRP A 401 -6.81 -5.17 -0.98
C TRP A 401 -6.55 -5.26 0.52
N SER A 402 -7.46 -4.80 1.35
CA SER A 402 -7.30 -4.84 2.79
C SER A 402 -8.03 -6.03 3.37
N SER A 403 -7.35 -6.71 4.25
CA SER A 403 -7.86 -7.64 5.23
C SER A 403 -9.24 -7.24 5.76
N ASN A 404 -9.99 -8.23 6.22
CA ASN A 404 -11.24 -8.02 6.96
C ASN A 404 -11.07 -6.86 7.96
N THR A 405 -11.80 -5.78 7.76
CA THR A 405 -11.78 -4.61 8.63
C THR A 405 -13.10 -4.52 9.41
N TRP A 406 -12.98 -4.11 10.67
CA TRP A 406 -14.13 -3.76 11.47
C TRP A 406 -14.65 -2.38 11.06
N ASN A 407 -15.65 -2.37 10.17
CA ASN A 407 -16.30 -1.15 9.74
C ASN A 407 -17.64 -0.99 10.43
N THR A 408 -18.02 0.24 10.67
CA THR A 408 -19.38 0.55 11.11
C THR A 408 -20.32 0.58 9.93
N MET A 409 -21.49 -0.04 10.09
CA MET A 409 -22.59 0.15 9.14
C MET A 409 -23.09 1.59 9.29
N TRP A 410 -23.24 2.29 8.18
CA TRP A 410 -23.66 3.68 8.16
C TRP A 410 -24.83 3.91 7.18
N ARG A 411 -25.57 4.96 7.41
CA ARG A 411 -26.51 5.54 6.45
C ARG A 411 -26.41 7.07 6.45
N ASN A 412 -26.76 7.68 5.35
CA ASN A 412 -27.00 9.11 5.20
C ASN A 412 -28.35 9.32 4.49
N ASP A 413 -28.72 10.54 4.15
CA ASP A 413 -29.99 10.87 3.48
C ASP A 413 -30.14 10.25 2.09
N TYR A 414 -29.05 9.77 1.47
CA TYR A 414 -29.01 9.33 0.08
C TYR A 414 -28.85 7.82 -0.06
N MET A 415 -28.06 7.20 0.81
CA MET A 415 -27.81 5.75 0.76
C MET A 415 -27.25 5.20 2.08
N ASN A 416 -27.12 3.89 2.14
CA ASN A 416 -26.44 3.20 3.23
C ASN A 416 -25.21 2.43 2.73
N SER A 417 -24.39 1.95 3.66
CA SER A 417 -23.13 1.24 3.37
C SER A 417 -23.30 0.00 2.48
N LEU A 418 -24.42 -0.72 2.60
CA LEU A 418 -24.71 -1.89 1.76
C LEU A 418 -25.05 -1.47 0.32
N GLN A 419 -25.82 -0.40 0.16
CA GLN A 419 -26.15 0.16 -1.16
C GLN A 419 -24.86 0.67 -1.83
N ALA A 420 -24.03 1.41 -1.10
CA ALA A 420 -22.73 1.88 -1.59
C ALA A 420 -21.83 0.71 -2.05
N GLY A 421 -21.76 -0.35 -1.26
CA GLY A 421 -20.99 -1.55 -1.61
C GLY A 421 -21.51 -2.28 -2.85
N LYS A 422 -22.85 -2.42 -2.97
CA LYS A 422 -23.48 -3.03 -4.15
C LYS A 422 -23.26 -2.19 -5.41
N LEU A 423 -23.44 -0.87 -5.30
CA LEU A 423 -23.25 0.05 -6.42
C LEU A 423 -21.78 0.08 -6.89
N SER A 424 -20.84 0.17 -5.97
CA SER A 424 -19.40 0.09 -6.30
C SER A 424 -19.05 -1.21 -7.04
N SER A 425 -19.62 -2.33 -6.59
CA SER A 425 -19.37 -3.63 -7.24
C SER A 425 -20.03 -3.70 -8.62
N LYS A 426 -21.23 -3.15 -8.77
CA LYS A 426 -21.94 -3.07 -10.06
C LYS A 426 -21.14 -2.25 -11.07
N LEU A 427 -20.67 -1.05 -10.68
CA LEU A 427 -19.88 -0.17 -11.53
C LEU A 427 -18.58 -0.85 -11.97
N ARG A 428 -17.80 -1.42 -11.05
CA ARG A 428 -16.56 -2.13 -11.39
C ARG A 428 -16.76 -3.29 -12.37
N ASN A 429 -17.88 -4.00 -12.26
CA ASN A 429 -18.18 -5.09 -13.19
C ASN A 429 -18.54 -4.58 -14.60
N ILE A 430 -19.28 -3.47 -14.68
CA ILE A 430 -19.63 -2.81 -15.95
C ILE A 430 -18.37 -2.25 -16.60
N ASP A 431 -17.50 -1.61 -15.83
CA ASP A 431 -16.33 -0.91 -16.34
C ASP A 431 -15.22 -1.85 -16.81
N ARG A 432 -15.13 -3.03 -16.22
CA ARG A 432 -14.03 -3.99 -16.46
C ARG A 432 -13.65 -4.20 -17.94
N PRO A 433 -14.61 -4.29 -18.88
CA PRO A 433 -14.27 -4.42 -20.30
C PRO A 433 -13.71 -3.16 -20.96
N LEU A 434 -13.86 -2.00 -20.29
CA LEU A 434 -13.48 -0.67 -20.81
C LEU A 434 -12.10 -0.22 -20.34
N LEU A 435 -11.60 -0.85 -19.27
CA LEU A 435 -10.36 -0.43 -18.62
C LEU A 435 -9.13 -0.81 -19.46
N LYS A 436 -8.17 0.13 -19.51
CA LYS A 436 -6.86 -0.04 -20.11
C LYS A 436 -5.83 -0.43 -19.04
N VAL A 437 -4.58 -0.01 -19.17
CA VAL A 437 -3.55 -0.19 -18.13
C VAL A 437 -3.69 0.88 -17.04
N GLY A 438 -3.88 0.45 -15.81
CA GLY A 438 -3.98 1.38 -14.68
C GLY A 438 -2.64 2.00 -14.31
N GLY A 439 -2.67 3.29 -13.94
CA GLY A 439 -1.48 4.04 -13.57
C GLY A 439 -0.67 3.40 -12.43
N TRP A 440 -1.33 2.77 -11.48
CA TRP A 440 -0.70 2.06 -10.37
C TRP A 440 -0.13 0.68 -10.75
N SER A 441 -0.50 0.13 -11.88
CA SER A 441 -0.08 -1.21 -12.30
C SER A 441 1.10 -1.20 -13.27
N CYS A 442 1.60 -0.03 -13.69
CA CYS A 442 2.66 0.09 -14.68
C CYS A 442 3.92 -0.71 -14.30
N GLY A 443 4.46 -0.46 -13.12
CA GLY A 443 5.63 -1.19 -12.63
C GLY A 443 5.39 -2.68 -12.45
N SER A 444 4.15 -3.09 -12.12
CA SER A 444 3.78 -4.49 -12.03
C SER A 444 3.82 -5.21 -13.37
N TYR A 445 3.29 -4.60 -14.42
CA TYR A 445 3.28 -5.19 -15.77
C TYR A 445 4.70 -5.28 -16.34
N GLU A 446 5.49 -4.22 -16.21
CA GLU A 446 6.90 -4.23 -16.59
C GLU A 446 7.69 -5.32 -15.86
N SER A 447 7.44 -5.51 -14.56
CA SER A 447 8.05 -6.59 -13.76
C SER A 447 7.71 -7.99 -14.25
N LEU A 448 6.59 -8.14 -14.94
CA LEU A 448 6.14 -9.41 -15.54
C LEU A 448 6.52 -9.54 -17.02
N GLY A 449 7.37 -8.64 -17.54
CA GLY A 449 7.93 -8.70 -18.90
C GLY A 449 7.03 -8.09 -19.98
N VAL A 450 6.07 -7.24 -19.59
CA VAL A 450 5.22 -6.52 -20.54
C VAL A 450 5.81 -5.16 -20.85
N ASP A 451 6.10 -4.89 -22.10
CA ASP A 451 6.42 -3.54 -22.58
C ASP A 451 5.11 -2.73 -22.71
N ILE A 452 4.87 -1.86 -21.71
CA ILE A 452 3.65 -1.04 -21.67
C ILE A 452 3.63 -0.04 -22.84
N ASP A 453 4.78 0.44 -23.30
CA ASP A 453 4.86 1.39 -24.43
C ASP A 453 4.44 0.71 -25.72
N GLU A 454 4.95 -0.49 -25.99
CA GLU A 454 4.59 -1.25 -27.17
C GLU A 454 3.10 -1.60 -27.19
N HIS A 455 2.59 -2.10 -26.08
CA HIS A 455 1.20 -2.53 -25.96
C HIS A 455 0.20 -1.38 -25.87
N CYS A 456 0.56 -0.25 -25.28
CA CYS A 456 -0.36 0.88 -25.11
C CYS A 456 -0.47 1.80 -26.32
N THR A 457 0.48 1.82 -27.24
CA THR A 457 0.40 2.59 -28.49
C THR A 457 -0.54 1.97 -29.51
N LYS A 458 -0.85 0.69 -29.38
CA LYS A 458 -1.74 -0.07 -30.29
C LYS A 458 -3.19 -0.17 -29.77
N PHE A 459 -3.52 0.56 -28.69
CA PHE A 459 -4.77 0.35 -27.95
C PHE A 459 -5.99 1.07 -28.55
N ASP A 460 -6.86 0.26 -29.15
CA ASP A 460 -8.30 0.51 -29.27
C ASP A 460 -9.06 -0.16 -28.08
N GLY A 461 -8.60 0.15 -26.88
CA GLY A 461 -9.31 -0.05 -25.66
C GLY A 461 -9.58 -1.47 -25.17
N MET A 462 -8.61 -2.29 -24.74
CA MET A 462 -8.88 -3.35 -23.74
C MET A 462 -7.60 -4.07 -23.27
N GLU A 463 -7.58 -4.51 -21.98
CA GLU A 463 -6.69 -5.55 -21.43
C GLU A 463 -6.60 -6.83 -22.30
N LYS A 464 -7.44 -6.95 -23.35
CA LYS A 464 -7.51 -8.14 -24.21
C LYS A 464 -6.22 -8.37 -25.02
N ASP A 465 -5.47 -7.31 -25.26
CA ASP A 465 -4.23 -7.39 -26.06
C ASP A 465 -2.97 -7.52 -25.19
N LEU A 466 -3.11 -7.44 -23.85
CA LEU A 466 -2.00 -7.75 -22.97
C LEU A 466 -1.73 -9.26 -22.97
N PRO A 467 -0.46 -9.70 -22.95
CA PRO A 467 -0.10 -11.12 -22.88
C PRO A 467 -0.37 -11.67 -21.47
N VAL A 468 -1.63 -11.67 -21.06
CA VAL A 468 -2.07 -12.02 -19.68
C VAL A 468 -1.61 -13.42 -19.28
N ASN A 469 -1.66 -14.37 -20.20
CA ASN A 469 -1.19 -15.73 -19.92
C ASN A 469 0.31 -15.76 -19.65
N ASP A 470 1.09 -15.02 -20.43
CA ASP A 470 2.54 -14.92 -20.24
C ASP A 470 2.88 -14.23 -18.92
N MET A 471 2.15 -13.17 -18.56
CA MET A 471 2.28 -12.51 -17.25
C MET A 471 2.06 -13.49 -16.10
N ILE A 472 1.01 -14.30 -16.16
CA ILE A 472 0.70 -15.30 -15.13
C ILE A 472 1.80 -16.37 -15.08
N VAL A 473 2.27 -16.83 -16.22
CA VAL A 473 3.37 -17.81 -16.32
C VAL A 473 4.65 -17.23 -15.71
N ASN A 474 5.03 -16.01 -16.08
CA ASN A 474 6.21 -15.34 -15.56
C ASN A 474 6.13 -15.13 -14.05
N LYS A 475 4.99 -14.65 -13.54
CA LYS A 475 4.75 -14.50 -12.11
C LYS A 475 4.91 -15.83 -11.37
N ASN A 476 4.27 -16.87 -11.86
CA ASN A 476 4.35 -18.20 -11.24
C ASN A 476 5.77 -18.74 -11.27
N LYS A 477 6.50 -18.53 -12.36
CA LYS A 477 7.92 -18.90 -12.46
C LYS A 477 8.76 -18.19 -11.40
N ILE A 478 8.68 -16.85 -11.29
CA ILE A 478 9.42 -16.06 -10.29
C ILE A 478 9.14 -16.59 -8.88
N ILE A 479 7.87 -16.82 -8.55
CA ILE A 479 7.47 -17.32 -7.23
C ILE A 479 7.99 -18.73 -6.97
N ASN A 480 7.87 -19.63 -7.93
CA ASN A 480 8.34 -21.01 -7.79
C ASN A 480 9.86 -21.06 -7.67
N ASP A 481 10.60 -20.32 -8.49
CA ASP A 481 12.06 -20.24 -8.40
C ASP A 481 12.48 -19.73 -7.00
N TYR A 482 11.82 -18.73 -6.46
CA TYR A 482 12.05 -18.24 -5.11
C TYR A 482 11.76 -19.31 -4.05
N ILE A 483 10.63 -20.01 -4.13
CA ILE A 483 10.28 -21.08 -3.19
C ILE A 483 11.30 -22.19 -3.21
N GLN A 484 11.73 -22.61 -4.40
CA GLN A 484 12.74 -23.67 -4.55
C GLN A 484 14.10 -23.25 -3.99
N SER A 485 14.55 -22.03 -4.23
CA SER A 485 15.86 -21.57 -3.74
C SER A 485 15.88 -21.26 -2.25
N GLU A 486 14.81 -20.67 -1.73
CA GLU A 486 14.82 -20.13 -0.38
C GLU A 486 14.15 -21.05 0.65
N ILE A 487 13.23 -21.90 0.27
CA ILE A 487 12.45 -22.71 1.22
C ILE A 487 12.75 -24.19 1.11
N VAL A 488 12.72 -24.74 -0.09
CA VAL A 488 13.00 -26.15 -0.34
C VAL A 488 14.49 -26.41 -0.46
#